data_fb2d77c841e61831db8773aed104160e
#
_entry.id   fb2d77c841e61831db8773aed104160e
#
_cell.length_a   1.000
_cell.length_b   1.000
_cell.length_c   1.000
_cell.angle_alpha   90.00
_cell.angle_beta   90.00
_cell.angle_gamma   90.00
#
_symmetry.space_group_name_H-M   'P 1'
#
loop_
_entity.id
_entity.type
_entity.pdbx_description
1 polymer ?
#
loop_
_entity_poly.entity_id
_entity_poly.type
_entity_poly.pdbx_seq_one_letter_code
_entity_poly.pdbx_strand_id
1 'polypeptide(L)'
;MPATHHSSARPGATPGAPPEAPRGAPRTTSRDTPREAAVPDVATVVGRIPVLDVRPIVRQGRRPAKAVTGESFQVSATVFREGHDAVAANVVLKDPEGRPGPWTPMRELAPGTDRWGATVTAGEPGLWTYAVEAWSDPVTTWRHHARIKVPAGIDTGLVLEEGARLHERAAAEVPGDADRRVLLAAVDALRDEDRPAASRLAGALTPEVDAVLARHPLRELVTTSDPLPL
;
A
#
# COMPACT_ATOMS: atom_id res chain seq x y z
N MET A 1 44.67 46.48 4.28
CA MET A 1 45.61 47.36 5.02
C MET A 1 44.85 48.31 5.89
N PRO A 2 45.24 48.58 7.09
CA PRO A 2 45.65 47.66 8.18
C PRO A 2 44.82 47.92 9.46
N ALA A 3 44.79 46.99 10.37
CA ALA A 3 45.51 46.96 11.66
C ALA A 3 44.93 47.91 12.72
N THR A 4 44.86 47.64 13.97
CA THR A 4 45.60 46.85 14.95
C THR A 4 45.06 47.12 16.35
N HIS A 5 45.17 46.13 17.23
CA HIS A 5 45.69 46.19 18.64
C HIS A 5 44.78 46.82 19.70
N HIS A 6 44.70 46.43 20.94
CA HIS A 6 45.52 45.68 21.93
C HIS A 6 44.61 45.42 23.12
N SER A 7 44.59 44.30 23.76
CA SER A 7 45.53 43.76 24.75
C SER A 7 45.29 44.19 26.20
N SER A 8 45.34 43.20 27.06
CA SER A 8 45.82 43.18 28.48
C SER A 8 44.83 43.49 29.57
N ALA A 9 44.75 42.87 30.69
CA ALA A 9 45.51 41.86 31.43
C ALA A 9 44.77 41.58 32.74
N ARG A 10 45.02 40.42 33.26
CA ARG A 10 44.78 39.93 34.65
C ARG A 10 45.48 40.84 35.74
N PRO A 11 45.36 40.59 37.09
CA PRO A 11 45.06 39.35 37.82
C PRO A 11 44.33 39.49 39.19
N GLY A 12 43.95 38.36 39.80
CA GLY A 12 44.43 38.08 41.14
C GLY A 12 43.46 37.85 42.27
N ALA A 13 43.61 36.70 42.86
CA ALA A 13 43.52 36.33 44.26
C ALA A 13 42.29 35.57 44.79
N THR A 14 42.53 34.30 45.07
CA THR A 14 41.91 33.40 46.07
C THR A 14 42.49 33.77 47.50
N PRO A 15 42.04 33.27 48.69
CA PRO A 15 41.22 32.10 49.02
C PRO A 15 40.24 32.28 50.22
N GLY A 16 39.48 31.26 50.56
CA GLY A 16 38.81 31.15 51.87
C GLY A 16 37.73 30.06 51.91
N ALA A 17 38.05 28.92 52.49
CA ALA A 17 37.09 27.88 52.93
C ALA A 17 37.13 27.78 54.47
N PRO A 18 36.34 26.89 55.10
CA PRO A 18 34.90 26.71 55.19
C PRO A 18 34.35 27.02 56.64
N PRO A 19 33.16 26.69 57.00
CA PRO A 19 32.93 25.53 57.84
C PRO A 19 31.61 24.71 57.59
N GLU A 20 31.60 23.58 58.19
CA GLU A 20 30.85 22.35 58.20
C GLU A 20 29.43 22.46 58.76
N ALA A 21 28.64 21.54 58.29
CA ALA A 21 27.28 20.95 58.43
C ALA A 21 26.40 21.24 59.65
N PRO A 22 25.05 20.93 59.55
CA PRO A 22 24.64 19.60 60.01
C PRO A 22 23.55 18.90 59.12
N ARG A 23 23.57 17.58 59.30
CA ARG A 23 22.75 16.55 58.67
C ARG A 23 21.25 16.70 59.00
N GLY A 24 20.41 16.62 57.97
CA GLY A 24 18.98 16.46 58.10
C GLY A 24 18.51 15.43 57.03
N ALA A 25 17.76 14.42 57.52
CA ALA A 25 17.35 13.19 56.84
C ALA A 25 16.54 13.35 55.55
N PRO A 26 16.42 12.29 54.73
CA PRO A 26 15.92 12.37 53.37
C PRO A 26 14.39 12.45 53.29
N ARG A 27 13.91 13.47 52.59
CA ARG A 27 12.56 13.46 52.07
C ARG A 27 12.55 12.89 50.65
N THR A 28 12.14 11.65 50.51
CA THR A 28 11.71 11.03 49.26
C THR A 28 10.51 11.78 48.71
N THR A 29 10.73 12.66 47.76
CA THR A 29 9.68 13.12 46.85
C THR A 29 9.88 12.34 45.54
N SER A 30 9.11 11.27 45.38
CA SER A 30 8.87 10.66 44.10
C SER A 30 8.29 11.73 43.16
N ARG A 31 9.09 12.23 42.29
CA ARG A 31 8.61 12.93 41.11
C ARG A 31 8.08 11.84 40.18
N ASP A 32 6.76 11.68 40.15
CA ASP A 32 6.08 11.07 39.01
C ASP A 32 6.40 11.90 37.77
N THR A 33 7.39 11.43 37.03
CA THR A 33 7.62 11.87 35.65
C THR A 33 6.43 11.32 34.85
N PRO A 34 5.64 12.17 34.16
CA PRO A 34 4.64 11.64 33.24
C PRO A 34 5.37 10.73 32.24
N ARG A 35 4.98 9.46 32.22
CA ARG A 35 5.42 8.49 31.22
C ARG A 35 5.03 9.05 29.88
N GLU A 36 6.00 9.59 29.18
CA GLU A 36 5.89 10.06 27.81
C GLU A 36 5.32 8.87 27.00
N ALA A 37 4.07 9.03 26.55
CA ALA A 37 3.44 8.02 25.72
C ALA A 37 4.33 7.87 24.50
N ALA A 38 4.92 6.69 24.37
CA ALA A 38 5.74 6.34 23.21
C ALA A 38 4.89 6.62 21.97
N VAL A 39 5.31 7.60 21.19
CA VAL A 39 4.78 7.85 19.84
C VAL A 39 5.07 6.56 19.07
N PRO A 40 4.06 5.87 18.54
CA PRO A 40 4.31 4.67 17.75
C PRO A 40 5.23 5.06 16.60
N ASP A 41 6.28 4.28 16.41
CA ASP A 41 7.24 4.48 15.33
C ASP A 41 6.47 4.34 13.99
N VAL A 42 6.21 5.48 13.36
CA VAL A 42 5.44 5.57 12.11
C VAL A 42 6.11 4.75 11.00
N ALA A 43 7.42 4.49 11.11
CA ALA A 43 8.17 3.69 10.14
C ALA A 43 7.77 2.20 10.12
N THR A 44 7.17 1.66 11.19
CA THR A 44 6.76 0.26 11.28
C THR A 44 5.35 0.00 10.75
N VAL A 45 4.57 1.05 10.45
CA VAL A 45 3.15 0.94 10.06
C VAL A 45 2.95 1.09 8.54
N VAL A 46 3.94 1.58 7.81
CA VAL A 46 3.83 1.77 6.35
C VAL A 46 4.26 0.49 5.66
N GLY A 47 3.30 -0.23 5.08
CA GLY A 47 3.57 -1.38 4.21
C GLY A 47 4.35 -0.97 2.94
N ARG A 48 4.85 -1.96 2.18
CA ARG A 48 5.59 -1.71 0.93
C ARG A 48 4.76 -1.03 -0.15
N ILE A 49 3.44 -1.14 -0.07
CA ILE A 49 2.48 -0.38 -0.89
C ILE A 49 1.72 0.53 0.07
N PRO A 50 2.10 1.81 0.21
CA PRO A 50 1.41 2.74 1.09
C PRO A 50 -0.05 2.92 0.69
N VAL A 51 -0.95 2.87 1.68
CA VAL A 51 -2.36 3.21 1.55
C VAL A 51 -2.62 4.39 2.49
N LEU A 52 -2.76 5.57 1.93
CA LEU A 52 -2.87 6.81 2.68
C LEU A 52 -4.19 7.52 2.38
N ASP A 53 -4.57 8.43 3.25
CA ASP A 53 -5.70 9.35 3.05
C ASP A 53 -6.99 8.64 2.59
N VAL A 54 -7.34 7.55 3.28
CA VAL A 54 -8.59 6.82 3.01
C VAL A 54 -9.79 7.72 3.35
N ARG A 55 -10.74 7.85 2.41
CA ARG A 55 -11.93 8.69 2.52
C ARG A 55 -13.21 7.89 2.21
N PRO A 56 -14.36 8.27 2.81
CA PRO A 56 -14.56 9.35 3.76
C PRO A 56 -13.93 9.04 5.14
N ILE A 57 -13.53 10.06 5.89
CA ILE A 57 -13.02 9.90 7.25
C ILE A 57 -13.60 11.00 8.15
N VAL A 58 -14.13 10.61 9.32
CA VAL A 58 -14.72 11.54 10.27
C VAL A 58 -13.94 11.49 11.59
N ARG A 59 -13.44 12.66 12.01
CA ARG A 59 -12.61 12.79 13.23
C ARG A 59 -11.47 11.75 13.29
N GLN A 60 -10.74 11.62 12.21
CA GLN A 60 -9.61 10.68 12.11
C GLN A 60 -10.03 9.21 12.38
N GLY A 61 -11.19 8.78 11.88
CA GLY A 61 -11.70 7.42 12.05
C GLY A 61 -12.37 7.14 13.40
N ARG A 62 -12.43 8.13 14.30
CA ARG A 62 -13.05 7.97 15.65
C ARG A 62 -14.57 8.03 15.65
N ARG A 63 -15.18 8.42 14.54
CA ARG A 63 -16.63 8.50 14.36
C ARG A 63 -17.00 7.88 13.03
N PRO A 64 -18.14 7.18 12.95
CA PRO A 64 -18.63 6.66 11.70
C PRO A 64 -18.87 7.77 10.67
N ALA A 65 -18.51 7.52 9.43
CA ALA A 65 -19.07 8.24 8.29
C ALA A 65 -20.56 7.83 8.17
N LYS A 66 -21.37 8.74 7.66
CA LYS A 66 -22.81 8.46 7.49
C LYS A 66 -23.07 8.05 6.05
N ALA A 67 -23.79 6.95 5.86
CA ALA A 67 -24.38 6.53 4.60
C ALA A 67 -25.85 6.18 4.82
N VAL A 68 -26.63 6.35 3.78
CA VAL A 68 -28.04 5.92 3.76
C VAL A 68 -28.08 4.49 3.20
N THR A 69 -28.87 3.63 3.83
CA THR A 69 -29.06 2.25 3.34
C THR A 69 -29.52 2.23 1.89
N GLY A 70 -28.82 1.46 1.05
CA GLY A 70 -29.06 1.38 -0.38
C GLY A 70 -28.48 2.53 -1.20
N GLU A 71 -27.94 3.57 -0.59
CA GLU A 71 -27.24 4.65 -1.29
C GLU A 71 -25.78 4.29 -1.55
N SER A 72 -25.32 4.63 -2.74
CA SER A 72 -23.93 4.40 -3.13
C SER A 72 -23.08 5.61 -2.75
N PHE A 73 -21.91 5.36 -2.18
CA PHE A 73 -20.91 6.39 -1.89
C PHE A 73 -19.52 5.97 -2.35
N GLN A 74 -18.66 6.95 -2.57
CA GLN A 74 -17.30 6.71 -3.03
C GLN A 74 -16.34 6.53 -1.85
N VAL A 75 -15.59 5.42 -1.88
CA VAL A 75 -14.38 5.25 -1.07
C VAL A 75 -13.18 5.58 -1.93
N SER A 76 -12.25 6.36 -1.42
CA SER A 76 -11.02 6.71 -2.12
C SER A 76 -9.80 6.67 -1.21
N ALA A 77 -8.63 6.44 -1.79
CA ALA A 77 -7.35 6.42 -1.09
C ALA A 77 -6.22 6.88 -2.00
N THR A 78 -5.10 7.30 -1.42
CA THR A 78 -3.85 7.48 -2.15
C THR A 78 -3.06 6.17 -2.05
N VAL A 79 -2.75 5.56 -3.20
CA VAL A 79 -2.03 4.29 -3.31
C VAL A 79 -0.94 4.45 -4.34
N PHE A 80 0.29 4.21 -3.95
CA PHE A 80 1.45 4.33 -4.84
C PHE A 80 2.55 3.34 -4.46
N ARG A 81 3.53 3.22 -5.34
CA ARG A 81 4.77 2.47 -5.12
C ARG A 81 5.91 3.23 -5.78
N GLU A 82 7.09 3.16 -5.18
CA GLU A 82 8.30 3.66 -5.83
C GLU A 82 8.63 2.81 -7.08
N GLY A 83 9.06 3.49 -8.15
CA GLY A 83 9.39 2.88 -9.42
C GLY A 83 8.26 2.90 -10.43
N HIS A 84 8.32 2.00 -11.42
CA HIS A 84 7.38 1.96 -12.54
C HIS A 84 6.46 0.72 -12.51
N ASP A 85 6.50 -0.04 -11.43
CA ASP A 85 5.66 -1.22 -11.28
C ASP A 85 4.21 -0.81 -11.01
N ALA A 86 3.29 -1.50 -11.62
CA ALA A 86 1.86 -1.29 -11.44
C ALA A 86 1.43 -1.65 -10.02
N VAL A 87 0.53 -0.86 -9.48
CA VAL A 87 -0.22 -1.14 -8.26
C VAL A 87 -1.70 -1.30 -8.60
N ALA A 88 -2.42 -2.00 -7.73
CA ALA A 88 -3.85 -2.07 -7.79
C ALA A 88 -4.44 -2.03 -6.37
N ALA A 89 -5.72 -1.73 -6.26
CA ALA A 89 -6.39 -1.62 -4.97
C ALA A 89 -7.83 -2.11 -5.03
N ASN A 90 -8.37 -2.45 -3.86
CA ASN A 90 -9.73 -2.92 -3.66
C ASN A 90 -10.32 -2.32 -2.38
N VAL A 91 -11.61 -2.06 -2.37
CA VAL A 91 -12.35 -1.72 -1.15
C VAL A 91 -12.90 -2.99 -0.52
N VAL A 92 -12.58 -3.20 0.74
CA VAL A 92 -13.18 -4.26 1.56
C VAL A 92 -14.25 -3.62 2.44
N LEU A 93 -15.50 -3.73 2.04
CA LEU A 93 -16.66 -3.33 2.83
C LEU A 93 -17.12 -4.53 3.65
N LYS A 94 -17.27 -4.37 4.96
CA LYS A 94 -17.79 -5.43 5.85
C LYS A 94 -19.10 -5.01 6.46
N ASP A 95 -20.05 -5.94 6.49
CA ASP A 95 -21.36 -5.76 7.11
C ASP A 95 -21.27 -5.68 8.65
N PRO A 96 -22.38 -5.40 9.36
CA PRO A 96 -22.40 -5.34 10.83
C PRO A 96 -21.95 -6.63 11.53
N GLU A 97 -22.04 -7.79 10.86
CA GLU A 97 -21.54 -9.09 11.34
C GLU A 97 -20.08 -9.34 11.00
N GLY A 98 -19.42 -8.39 10.32
CA GLY A 98 -18.01 -8.47 9.92
C GLY A 98 -17.76 -9.31 8.67
N ARG A 99 -18.79 -9.73 7.93
CA ARG A 99 -18.65 -10.48 6.68
C ARG A 99 -18.25 -9.54 5.55
N PRO A 100 -17.24 -9.89 4.74
CA PRO A 100 -16.84 -9.08 3.62
C PRO A 100 -17.91 -9.09 2.52
N GLY A 101 -18.16 -7.92 1.95
CA GLY A 101 -18.97 -7.74 0.74
C GLY A 101 -18.23 -8.21 -0.52
N PRO A 102 -18.83 -7.96 -1.70
CA PRO A 102 -18.27 -8.37 -2.98
C PRO A 102 -16.92 -7.71 -3.26
N TRP A 103 -16.12 -8.36 -4.10
CA TRP A 103 -14.90 -7.81 -4.65
C TRP A 103 -15.17 -6.47 -5.36
N THR A 104 -14.53 -5.39 -4.87
CA THR A 104 -14.80 -4.02 -5.36
C THR A 104 -13.50 -3.34 -5.74
N PRO A 105 -12.97 -3.62 -6.95
CA PRO A 105 -11.71 -3.04 -7.39
C PRO A 105 -11.81 -1.52 -7.54
N MET A 106 -10.76 -0.83 -7.10
CA MET A 106 -10.60 0.61 -7.25
C MET A 106 -10.02 0.94 -8.62
N ARG A 107 -10.29 2.15 -9.09
CA ARG A 107 -9.70 2.72 -10.30
C ARG A 107 -8.98 4.00 -9.93
N GLU A 108 -7.92 4.32 -10.66
CA GLU A 108 -7.29 5.63 -10.56
C GLU A 108 -8.30 6.71 -10.99
N LEU A 109 -8.51 7.70 -10.12
CA LEU A 109 -9.53 8.75 -10.34
C LEU A 109 -9.07 9.79 -11.34
N ALA A 110 -7.76 10.08 -11.36
CA ALA A 110 -7.13 10.94 -12.34
C ALA A 110 -5.71 10.44 -12.60
N PRO A 111 -5.30 10.26 -13.85
CA PRO A 111 -3.98 9.72 -14.19
C PRO A 111 -2.83 10.50 -13.54
N GLY A 112 -1.88 9.78 -12.93
CA GLY A 112 -0.69 10.36 -12.32
C GLY A 112 -0.92 11.06 -10.98
N THR A 113 -2.08 10.88 -10.36
CA THR A 113 -2.38 11.47 -9.04
C THR A 113 -2.26 10.48 -7.90
N ASP A 114 -2.03 9.20 -8.20
CA ASP A 114 -2.04 8.10 -7.23
C ASP A 114 -3.35 8.01 -6.42
N ARG A 115 -4.38 8.72 -6.86
CA ARG A 115 -5.68 8.77 -6.19
C ARG A 115 -6.62 7.73 -6.78
N TRP A 116 -6.98 6.77 -5.97
CA TRP A 116 -7.81 5.62 -6.33
C TRP A 116 -9.20 5.75 -5.72
N GLY A 117 -10.20 5.20 -6.38
CA GLY A 117 -11.57 5.22 -5.87
C GLY A 117 -12.44 4.09 -6.40
N ALA A 118 -13.43 3.71 -5.60
CA ALA A 118 -14.50 2.80 -5.97
C ALA A 118 -15.79 3.23 -5.27
N THR A 119 -16.91 2.82 -5.85
CA THR A 119 -18.24 3.06 -5.28
C THR A 119 -18.71 1.80 -4.55
N VAL A 120 -19.21 1.96 -3.33
CA VAL A 120 -19.74 0.90 -2.48
C VAL A 120 -21.13 1.28 -1.97
N THR A 121 -21.90 0.28 -1.53
CA THR A 121 -23.26 0.46 -1.03
C THR A 121 -23.46 -0.39 0.21
N ALA A 122 -23.89 0.23 1.32
CA ALA A 122 -24.33 -0.49 2.51
C ALA A 122 -25.79 -0.95 2.29
N GLY A 123 -26.02 -2.27 2.26
CA GLY A 123 -27.29 -2.86 1.89
C GLY A 123 -28.34 -2.89 2.99
N GLU A 124 -27.94 -2.73 4.24
CA GLU A 124 -28.80 -2.82 5.42
C GLU A 124 -28.39 -1.83 6.51
N PRO A 125 -29.27 -1.49 7.47
CA PRO A 125 -28.92 -0.66 8.61
C PRO A 125 -27.92 -1.36 9.53
N GLY A 126 -26.98 -0.61 10.09
CA GLY A 126 -26.01 -1.14 11.07
C GLY A 126 -24.68 -0.43 11.00
N LEU A 127 -23.74 -0.88 11.81
CA LEU A 127 -22.38 -0.38 11.83
C LEU A 127 -21.53 -1.19 10.85
N TRP A 128 -21.31 -0.63 9.70
CA TRP A 128 -20.41 -1.19 8.68
C TRP A 128 -18.98 -0.72 8.91
N THR A 129 -18.03 -1.41 8.31
CA THR A 129 -16.64 -0.95 8.25
C THR A 129 -16.12 -1.09 6.82
N TYR A 130 -15.18 -0.24 6.45
CA TYR A 130 -14.48 -0.36 5.18
C TYR A 130 -12.99 -0.14 5.36
N ALA A 131 -12.22 -0.84 4.55
CA ALA A 131 -10.77 -0.71 4.44
C ALA A 131 -10.36 -0.73 2.97
N VAL A 132 -9.16 -0.29 2.69
CA VAL A 132 -8.56 -0.39 1.35
C VAL A 132 -7.40 -1.37 1.42
N GLU A 133 -7.44 -2.38 0.56
CA GLU A 133 -6.32 -3.25 0.27
C GLU A 133 -5.61 -2.76 -0.98
N ALA A 134 -4.30 -2.74 -0.98
CA ALA A 134 -3.48 -2.41 -2.13
C ALA A 134 -2.34 -3.41 -2.28
N TRP A 135 -1.92 -3.66 -3.53
CA TRP A 135 -0.87 -4.63 -3.84
C TRP A 135 -0.09 -4.24 -5.08
N SER A 136 1.10 -4.81 -5.23
CA SER A 136 1.83 -4.81 -6.49
C SER A 136 1.14 -5.75 -7.47
N ASP A 137 0.87 -5.26 -8.69
CA ASP A 137 0.28 -6.03 -9.78
C ASP A 137 1.36 -6.44 -10.79
N PRO A 138 2.01 -7.60 -10.60
CA PRO A 138 3.10 -8.03 -11.47
C PRO A 138 2.62 -8.37 -12.88
N VAL A 139 1.36 -8.79 -13.05
CA VAL A 139 0.82 -9.12 -14.37
C VAL A 139 0.62 -7.84 -15.19
N THR A 140 0.08 -6.78 -14.59
CA THR A 140 -0.08 -5.49 -15.28
C THR A 140 1.28 -4.88 -15.60
N THR A 141 2.26 -4.96 -14.70
CA THR A 141 3.65 -4.53 -14.95
C THR A 141 4.25 -5.29 -16.14
N TRP A 142 4.17 -6.62 -16.13
CA TRP A 142 4.64 -7.45 -17.23
C TRP A 142 3.96 -7.11 -18.56
N ARG A 143 2.63 -6.94 -18.56
CA ARG A 143 1.88 -6.59 -19.77
C ARG A 143 2.34 -5.28 -20.39
N HIS A 144 2.63 -4.29 -19.57
CA HIS A 144 3.18 -3.02 -20.04
C HIS A 144 4.53 -3.24 -20.74
N HIS A 145 5.44 -3.96 -20.12
CA HIS A 145 6.76 -4.26 -20.69
C HIS A 145 6.66 -5.14 -21.95
N ALA A 146 5.80 -6.16 -21.94
CA ALA A 146 5.64 -7.07 -23.07
C ALA A 146 5.12 -6.37 -24.34
N ARG A 147 4.17 -5.45 -24.18
CA ARG A 147 3.65 -4.64 -25.29
C ARG A 147 4.70 -3.73 -25.94
N ILE A 148 5.73 -3.37 -25.22
CA ILE A 148 6.85 -2.55 -25.73
C ILE A 148 7.97 -3.44 -26.27
N LYS A 149 8.43 -4.40 -25.49
CA LYS A 149 9.64 -5.18 -25.79
C LYS A 149 9.42 -6.21 -26.89
N VAL A 150 8.29 -6.92 -26.89
CA VAL A 150 8.05 -8.00 -27.87
C VAL A 150 8.00 -7.46 -29.32
N PRO A 151 7.26 -6.38 -29.64
CA PRO A 151 7.30 -5.80 -30.98
C PRO A 151 8.68 -5.24 -31.38
N ALA A 152 9.44 -4.77 -30.38
CA ALA A 152 10.80 -4.25 -30.62
C ALA A 152 11.86 -5.36 -30.75
N GLY A 153 11.52 -6.63 -30.54
CA GLY A 153 12.45 -7.74 -30.56
C GLY A 153 13.44 -7.76 -29.39
N ILE A 154 13.13 -7.05 -28.30
CA ILE A 154 14.02 -6.92 -27.14
C ILE A 154 13.65 -7.98 -26.09
N ASP A 155 14.63 -8.80 -25.70
CA ASP A 155 14.49 -9.84 -24.66
C ASP A 155 13.24 -10.72 -24.83
N THR A 156 12.79 -10.93 -26.05
CA THR A 156 11.47 -11.51 -26.37
C THR A 156 11.23 -12.84 -25.69
N GLY A 157 12.20 -13.77 -25.74
CA GLY A 157 12.09 -15.09 -25.09
C GLY A 157 11.94 -14.97 -23.58
N LEU A 158 12.72 -14.08 -22.94
CA LEU A 158 12.66 -13.84 -21.51
C LEU A 158 11.31 -13.23 -21.09
N VAL A 159 10.84 -12.24 -21.84
CA VAL A 159 9.56 -11.57 -21.57
C VAL A 159 8.37 -12.53 -21.68
N LEU A 160 8.37 -13.41 -22.69
CA LEU A 160 7.31 -14.40 -22.88
C LEU A 160 7.33 -15.47 -21.77
N GLU A 161 8.52 -15.95 -21.38
CA GLU A 161 8.64 -16.91 -20.27
C GLU A 161 8.28 -16.29 -18.92
N GLU A 162 8.64 -15.02 -18.65
CA GLU A 162 8.18 -14.29 -17.47
C GLU A 162 6.65 -14.24 -17.41
N GLY A 163 6.01 -13.91 -18.52
CA GLY A 163 4.55 -13.94 -18.62
C GLY A 163 3.96 -15.31 -18.34
N ALA A 164 4.54 -16.38 -18.91
CA ALA A 164 4.09 -17.74 -18.65
C ALA A 164 4.13 -18.08 -17.15
N ARG A 165 5.22 -17.77 -16.47
CA ARG A 165 5.36 -17.99 -15.01
C ARG A 165 4.36 -17.21 -14.18
N LEU A 166 4.07 -15.96 -14.57
CA LEU A 166 3.07 -15.14 -13.88
C LEU A 166 1.66 -15.73 -14.03
N HIS A 167 1.30 -16.19 -15.22
CA HIS A 167 0.01 -16.84 -15.46
C HIS A 167 -0.10 -18.21 -14.77
N GLU A 168 0.99 -18.99 -14.69
CA GLU A 168 1.03 -20.23 -13.90
C GLU A 168 0.76 -19.97 -12.41
N ARG A 169 1.42 -18.96 -11.85
CA ARG A 169 1.19 -18.56 -10.44
C ARG A 169 -0.23 -18.12 -10.22
N ALA A 170 -0.77 -17.27 -11.11
CA ALA A 170 -2.17 -16.86 -11.03
C ALA A 170 -3.13 -18.06 -11.14
N ALA A 171 -2.87 -19.00 -12.05
CA ALA A 171 -3.67 -20.21 -12.20
C ALA A 171 -3.70 -21.10 -10.94
N ALA A 172 -2.59 -21.13 -10.20
CA ALA A 172 -2.51 -21.88 -8.94
C ALA A 172 -3.41 -21.30 -7.83
N GLU A 173 -3.70 -20.00 -7.85
CA GLU A 173 -4.51 -19.31 -6.85
C GLU A 173 -6.01 -19.25 -7.22
N VAL A 174 -6.38 -19.54 -8.48
CA VAL A 174 -7.76 -19.48 -8.94
C VAL A 174 -8.55 -20.68 -8.43
N PRO A 175 -9.70 -20.48 -7.77
CA PRO A 175 -10.47 -21.58 -7.16
C PRO A 175 -11.22 -22.45 -8.16
N GLY A 176 -11.55 -21.91 -9.35
CA GLY A 176 -12.39 -22.59 -10.36
C GLY A 176 -11.58 -23.22 -11.49
N ASP A 177 -11.91 -24.47 -11.87
CA ASP A 177 -11.21 -25.19 -12.94
C ASP A 177 -11.38 -24.52 -14.31
N ALA A 178 -12.52 -23.87 -14.58
CA ALA A 178 -12.75 -23.18 -15.84
C ALA A 178 -11.82 -21.97 -15.99
N ASP A 179 -11.73 -21.13 -14.99
CA ASP A 179 -10.86 -19.95 -14.95
C ASP A 179 -9.38 -20.36 -14.96
N ARG A 180 -9.04 -21.42 -14.22
CA ARG A 180 -7.67 -22.00 -14.23
C ARG A 180 -7.26 -22.44 -15.62
N ARG A 181 -8.14 -23.12 -16.38
CA ARG A 181 -7.85 -23.56 -17.76
C ARG A 181 -7.60 -22.37 -18.70
N VAL A 182 -8.32 -21.26 -18.53
CA VAL A 182 -8.07 -20.04 -19.32
C VAL A 182 -6.65 -19.52 -19.10
N LEU A 183 -6.19 -19.46 -17.86
CA LEU A 183 -4.81 -19.01 -17.56
C LEU A 183 -3.75 -20.00 -18.05
N LEU A 184 -3.99 -21.30 -17.93
CA LEU A 184 -3.07 -22.32 -18.44
C LEU A 184 -2.99 -22.30 -19.96
N ALA A 185 -4.09 -22.04 -20.68
CA ALA A 185 -4.06 -21.85 -22.14
C ALA A 185 -3.21 -20.63 -22.54
N ALA A 186 -3.22 -19.56 -21.71
CA ALA A 186 -2.31 -18.43 -21.93
C ALA A 186 -0.84 -18.82 -21.72
N VAL A 187 -0.55 -19.69 -20.74
CA VAL A 187 0.80 -20.24 -20.52
C VAL A 187 1.27 -21.03 -21.75
N ASP A 188 0.41 -21.94 -22.24
CA ASP A 188 0.72 -22.75 -23.43
C ASP A 188 0.98 -21.86 -24.66
N ALA A 189 0.15 -20.83 -24.86
CA ALA A 189 0.33 -19.88 -25.95
C ALA A 189 1.65 -19.10 -25.83
N LEU A 190 2.06 -18.69 -24.64
CA LEU A 190 3.31 -17.97 -24.40
C LEU A 190 4.55 -18.85 -24.63
N ARG A 191 4.45 -20.17 -24.45
CA ARG A 191 5.53 -21.12 -24.62
C ARG A 191 5.57 -21.81 -25.98
N ASP A 192 4.56 -21.60 -26.83
CA ASP A 192 4.47 -22.22 -28.16
C ASP A 192 5.50 -21.63 -29.12
N GLU A 193 6.71 -22.20 -29.14
CA GLU A 193 7.85 -21.74 -29.96
C GLU A 193 7.61 -21.88 -31.46
N ASP A 194 6.64 -22.67 -31.88
CA ASP A 194 6.29 -22.82 -33.29
C ASP A 194 5.53 -21.59 -33.84
N ARG A 195 5.09 -20.69 -32.95
CA ARG A 195 4.36 -19.49 -33.32
C ARG A 195 5.22 -18.21 -33.21
N PRO A 196 4.96 -17.23 -34.08
CA PRO A 196 5.59 -15.92 -33.97
C PRO A 196 5.33 -15.28 -32.56
N ALA A 197 6.33 -14.60 -32.03
CA ALA A 197 6.27 -13.98 -30.69
C ALA A 197 5.05 -13.07 -30.47
N ALA A 198 4.67 -12.30 -31.49
CA ALA A 198 3.46 -11.45 -31.43
C ALA A 198 2.17 -12.28 -31.27
N SER A 199 2.07 -13.44 -31.92
CA SER A 199 0.93 -14.35 -31.78
C SER A 199 0.92 -15.04 -30.42
N ARG A 200 2.10 -15.39 -29.90
CA ARG A 200 2.27 -15.94 -28.55
C ARG A 200 1.78 -14.93 -27.49
N LEU A 201 2.23 -13.69 -27.58
CA LEU A 201 1.80 -12.62 -26.69
C LEU A 201 0.29 -12.37 -26.80
N ALA A 202 -0.27 -12.31 -28.02
CA ALA A 202 -1.69 -12.10 -28.23
C ALA A 202 -2.54 -13.20 -27.56
N GLY A 203 -2.07 -14.46 -27.53
CA GLY A 203 -2.75 -15.56 -26.83
C GLY A 203 -2.87 -15.39 -25.31
N ALA A 204 -2.00 -14.58 -24.71
CA ALA A 204 -2.06 -14.27 -23.28
C ALA A 204 -2.75 -12.92 -22.95
N LEU A 205 -3.13 -12.15 -23.98
CA LEU A 205 -3.80 -10.85 -23.82
C LEU A 205 -5.25 -10.89 -24.34
N THR A 206 -5.94 -12.00 -24.12
CA THR A 206 -7.33 -12.18 -24.57
C THR A 206 -8.31 -11.59 -23.56
N PRO A 207 -9.52 -11.20 -23.97
CA PRO A 207 -10.57 -10.73 -23.04
C PRO A 207 -10.93 -11.74 -21.95
N GLU A 208 -10.82 -13.04 -22.23
CA GLU A 208 -11.11 -14.12 -21.28
C GLU A 208 -10.05 -14.14 -20.17
N VAL A 209 -8.77 -14.01 -20.51
CA VAL A 209 -7.65 -13.88 -19.56
C VAL A 209 -7.83 -12.62 -18.72
N ASP A 210 -8.19 -11.50 -19.34
CA ASP A 210 -8.44 -10.24 -18.64
C ASP A 210 -9.59 -10.37 -17.63
N ALA A 211 -10.68 -11.04 -18.02
CA ALA A 211 -11.83 -11.27 -17.14
C ALA A 211 -11.49 -12.15 -15.94
N VAL A 212 -10.66 -13.17 -16.11
CA VAL A 212 -10.19 -14.03 -15.00
C VAL A 212 -9.32 -13.22 -14.04
N LEU A 213 -8.32 -12.51 -14.56
CA LEU A 213 -7.40 -11.73 -13.75
C LEU A 213 -8.07 -10.53 -13.06
N ALA A 214 -9.15 -9.99 -13.62
CA ALA A 214 -9.94 -8.95 -12.96
C ALA A 214 -10.70 -9.49 -11.73
N ARG A 215 -11.12 -10.75 -11.75
CA ARG A 215 -11.77 -11.41 -10.61
C ARG A 215 -10.76 -11.99 -9.60
N HIS A 216 -9.65 -12.49 -10.10
CA HIS A 216 -8.63 -13.21 -9.34
C HIS A 216 -7.23 -12.67 -9.69
N PRO A 217 -6.90 -11.43 -9.30
CA PRO A 217 -5.59 -10.85 -9.60
C PRO A 217 -4.49 -11.56 -8.80
N LEU A 218 -3.33 -11.74 -9.43
CA LEU A 218 -2.12 -12.14 -8.71
C LEU A 218 -1.64 -10.95 -7.88
N ARG A 219 -1.65 -11.08 -6.55
CA ARG A 219 -1.38 -10.01 -5.62
C ARG A 219 -0.07 -10.22 -4.87
N GLU A 220 0.84 -9.27 -4.95
CA GLU A 220 2.09 -9.29 -4.20
C GLU A 220 2.18 -8.10 -3.24
N LEU A 221 2.84 -8.28 -2.10
CA LEU A 221 3.09 -7.21 -1.14
C LEU A 221 1.81 -6.51 -0.67
N VAL A 222 0.77 -7.27 -0.39
CA VAL A 222 -0.53 -6.72 0.02
C VAL A 222 -0.41 -5.89 1.30
N THR A 223 -0.93 -4.68 1.26
CA THR A 223 -1.08 -3.78 2.41
C THR A 223 -2.55 -3.46 2.60
N THR A 224 -3.03 -3.54 3.83
CA THR A 224 -4.42 -3.19 4.16
C THR A 224 -4.43 -1.99 5.11
N SER A 225 -5.27 -0.99 4.84
CA SER A 225 -5.46 0.13 5.75
C SER A 225 -6.19 -0.30 7.02
N ASP A 226 -6.11 0.51 8.07
CA ASP A 226 -6.99 0.35 9.23
C ASP A 226 -8.46 0.44 8.78
N PRO A 227 -9.36 -0.38 9.37
CA PRO A 227 -10.78 -0.31 9.08
C PRO A 227 -11.37 0.99 9.62
N LEU A 228 -12.17 1.67 8.80
CA LEU A 228 -12.90 2.87 9.17
C LEU A 228 -14.38 2.56 9.36
N PRO A 229 -15.04 3.11 10.38
CA PRO A 229 -16.45 2.89 10.63
C PRO A 229 -17.34 3.71 9.68
N LEU A 230 -18.43 3.11 9.25
CA LEU A 230 -19.48 3.68 8.42
C LEU A 230 -20.82 3.64 9.13
#